data_ad8d4288b386293630568542612a51db
#
_entry.id   ad8d4288b386293630568542612a51db
#
_cell.length_a   1.000
_cell.length_b   1.000
_cell.length_c   1.000
_cell.angle_alpha   90.00
_cell.angle_beta   90.00
_cell.angle_gamma   90.00
#
_symmetry.space_group_name_H-M   'P 1'
#
loop_
_entity.id
_entity.type
_entity.pdbx_description
1 polymer ?
#
loop_
_entity_poly.entity_id
_entity_poly.type
_entity_poly.pdbx_seq_one_letter_code
_entity_poly.pdbx_strand_id
1 'polypeptide(L)'
;MSGLDTKTDYELVRESCSGNQEAFAELIGRYKNLVYSVVLRMVNDPEDANDLAQEVFLKIYRNLDKYSPSFQFSTWVIRIATNTVIDFRRKKRMDMVSMEDLSVEPVGENSPEDAVGRKERQKQLKAAIDALPEMYRLPILLYHLEGMSYQEISKALKIPLSKVKNRIFRGRKLLRENLFGGQEGEKNDL
;
A
#
# COMPACT_ATOMS: atom_id res chain seq x y z
N MET A 1 31.38 1.34 0.48
CA MET A 1 30.16 2.15 0.31
C MET A 1 30.17 2.56 -1.15
N SER A 2 29.25 2.06 -1.96
CA SER A 2 29.20 2.39 -3.38
C SER A 2 28.73 3.84 -3.53
N GLY A 3 29.32 4.61 -4.44
CA GLY A 3 28.94 6.01 -4.68
C GLY A 3 27.49 6.23 -5.17
N LEU A 4 26.66 5.16 -5.18
CA LEU A 4 25.25 5.18 -5.55
C LEU A 4 24.34 5.54 -4.37
N ASP A 5 24.76 5.24 -3.12
CA ASP A 5 23.99 5.55 -1.90
C ASP A 5 23.71 7.05 -1.71
N THR A 6 24.56 7.92 -2.29
CA THR A 6 24.45 9.39 -2.17
C THR A 6 23.67 10.04 -3.30
N LYS A 7 23.35 9.28 -4.36
CA LYS A 7 22.63 9.81 -5.53
C LYS A 7 21.15 10.00 -5.25
N THR A 8 20.59 11.05 -5.84
CA THR A 8 19.15 11.28 -5.85
C THR A 8 18.44 10.25 -6.74
N ASP A 9 17.15 10.00 -6.47
CA ASP A 9 16.34 9.10 -7.32
C ASP A 9 16.32 9.53 -8.78
N TYR A 10 16.34 10.84 -9.04
CA TYR A 10 16.37 11.35 -10.42
C TYR A 10 17.68 11.01 -11.14
N GLU A 11 18.82 11.10 -10.45
CA GLU A 11 20.11 10.71 -11.00
C GLU A 11 20.15 9.20 -11.29
N LEU A 12 19.65 8.39 -10.35
CA LEU A 12 19.56 6.94 -10.54
C LEU A 12 18.62 6.57 -11.70
N VAL A 13 17.50 7.25 -11.86
CA VAL A 13 16.58 7.05 -13.00
C VAL A 13 17.29 7.36 -14.32
N ARG A 14 17.98 8.50 -14.41
CA ARG A 14 18.72 8.86 -15.63
C ARG A 14 19.78 7.83 -16.00
N GLU A 15 20.57 7.39 -15.03
CA GLU A 15 21.58 6.37 -15.24
C GLU A 15 20.96 5.03 -15.65
N SER A 16 19.88 4.63 -15.01
CA SER A 16 19.14 3.41 -15.36
C SER A 16 18.61 3.47 -16.80
N CYS A 17 18.07 4.62 -17.23
CA CYS A 17 17.63 4.83 -18.62
C CYS A 17 18.79 4.77 -19.63
N SER A 18 20.02 5.08 -19.18
CA SER A 18 21.25 4.95 -19.99
C SER A 18 21.85 3.52 -19.97
N GLY A 19 21.16 2.55 -19.33
CA GLY A 19 21.56 1.15 -19.29
C GLY A 19 22.37 0.75 -18.06
N ASN A 20 22.55 1.65 -17.07
CA ASN A 20 23.24 1.31 -15.83
C ASN A 20 22.35 0.41 -14.94
N GLN A 21 22.62 -0.89 -14.92
CA GLN A 21 21.86 -1.86 -14.14
C GLN A 21 22.05 -1.69 -12.62
N GLU A 22 23.22 -1.24 -12.17
CA GLU A 22 23.48 -0.99 -10.75
C GLU A 22 22.63 0.16 -10.21
N ALA A 23 22.42 1.22 -11.02
CA ALA A 23 21.54 2.32 -10.66
C ALA A 23 20.08 1.86 -10.50
N PHE A 24 19.62 0.96 -11.35
CA PHE A 24 18.29 0.37 -11.19
C PHE A 24 18.20 -0.56 -9.98
N ALA A 25 19.24 -1.37 -9.73
CA ALA A 25 19.29 -2.22 -8.53
C ALA A 25 19.24 -1.40 -7.24
N GLU A 26 19.88 -0.23 -7.22
CA GLU A 26 19.78 0.72 -6.09
C GLU A 26 18.36 1.25 -5.91
N LEU A 27 17.66 1.63 -6.99
CA LEU A 27 16.25 2.02 -6.92
C LEU A 27 15.37 0.88 -6.37
N ILE A 28 15.58 -0.36 -6.84
CA ILE A 28 14.88 -1.53 -6.28
C ILE A 28 15.17 -1.64 -4.78
N GLY A 29 16.44 -1.54 -4.37
CA GLY A 29 16.86 -1.61 -2.97
C GLY A 29 16.11 -0.62 -2.09
N ARG A 30 15.98 0.63 -2.52
CA ARG A 30 15.29 1.71 -1.81
C ARG A 30 13.77 1.48 -1.69
N TYR A 31 13.15 0.96 -2.75
CA TYR A 31 11.70 0.94 -2.87
C TYR A 31 11.05 -0.43 -2.69
N LYS A 32 11.82 -1.53 -2.59
CA LYS A 32 11.28 -2.89 -2.46
C LYS A 32 10.33 -3.07 -1.27
N ASN A 33 10.71 -2.54 -0.10
CA ASN A 33 9.89 -2.65 1.10
C ASN A 33 8.60 -1.82 0.98
N LEU A 34 8.69 -0.63 0.40
CA LEU A 34 7.55 0.24 0.13
C LEU A 34 6.55 -0.44 -0.83
N VAL A 35 7.05 -0.93 -1.98
CA VAL A 35 6.22 -1.61 -2.98
C VAL A 35 5.55 -2.84 -2.36
N TYR A 36 6.33 -3.72 -1.72
CA TYR A 36 5.80 -4.92 -1.09
C TYR A 36 4.73 -4.59 -0.03
N SER A 37 5.00 -3.62 0.85
CA SER A 37 4.07 -3.25 1.91
C SER A 37 2.75 -2.70 1.36
N VAL A 38 2.80 -1.85 0.32
CA VAL A 38 1.61 -1.31 -0.34
C VAL A 38 0.82 -2.43 -1.02
N VAL A 39 1.48 -3.30 -1.76
CA VAL A 39 0.84 -4.41 -2.47
C VAL A 39 0.22 -5.39 -1.48
N LEU A 40 0.97 -5.84 -0.46
CA LEU A 40 0.49 -6.78 0.56
C LEU A 40 -0.77 -6.26 1.27
N ARG A 41 -0.78 -4.98 1.66
CA ARG A 41 -1.95 -4.36 2.29
C ARG A 41 -3.17 -4.26 1.36
N MET A 42 -2.93 -4.26 0.06
CA MET A 42 -4.03 -4.26 -0.91
C MET A 42 -4.55 -5.67 -1.18
N VAL A 43 -3.68 -6.66 -1.41
CA VAL A 43 -4.12 -8.03 -1.76
C VAL A 43 -4.40 -8.91 -0.55
N ASN A 44 -3.78 -8.61 0.60
CA ASN A 44 -3.89 -9.34 1.86
C ASN A 44 -3.45 -10.82 1.77
N ASP A 45 -2.62 -11.15 0.79
CA ASP A 45 -2.04 -12.46 0.54
C ASP A 45 -0.55 -12.29 0.23
N PRO A 46 0.37 -12.96 0.97
CA PRO A 46 1.81 -12.80 0.79
C PRO A 46 2.33 -13.33 -0.54
N GLU A 47 1.75 -14.40 -1.09
CA GLU A 47 2.17 -15.01 -2.35
C GLU A 47 1.79 -14.10 -3.51
N ASP A 48 0.51 -13.72 -3.62
CA ASP A 48 0.05 -12.70 -4.58
C ASP A 48 0.87 -11.39 -4.44
N ALA A 49 1.23 -10.99 -3.21
CA ALA A 49 1.99 -9.77 -2.98
C ALA A 49 3.43 -9.84 -3.52
N ASN A 50 4.11 -10.98 -3.39
CA ASN A 50 5.44 -11.17 -3.94
C ASN A 50 5.42 -11.10 -5.47
N ASP A 51 4.50 -11.80 -6.10
CA ASP A 51 4.40 -11.84 -7.57
C ASP A 51 4.05 -10.47 -8.13
N LEU A 52 3.09 -9.77 -7.53
CA LEU A 52 2.71 -8.43 -7.93
C LEU A 52 3.81 -7.40 -7.68
N ALA A 53 4.58 -7.53 -6.60
CA ALA A 53 5.72 -6.64 -6.37
C ALA A 53 6.79 -6.80 -7.46
N GLN A 54 7.06 -8.02 -7.92
CA GLN A 54 7.95 -8.26 -9.06
C GLN A 54 7.38 -7.64 -10.33
N GLU A 55 6.09 -7.85 -10.62
CA GLU A 55 5.42 -7.24 -11.77
C GLU A 55 5.48 -5.71 -11.73
N VAL A 56 5.34 -5.11 -10.55
CA VAL A 56 5.47 -3.66 -10.34
C VAL A 56 6.87 -3.19 -10.75
N PHE A 57 7.95 -3.87 -10.32
CA PHE A 57 9.31 -3.48 -10.70
C PHE A 57 9.59 -3.67 -12.19
N LEU A 58 9.04 -4.69 -12.81
CA LEU A 58 9.11 -4.84 -14.28
C LEU A 58 8.39 -3.69 -14.99
N LYS A 59 7.22 -3.27 -14.49
CA LYS A 59 6.50 -2.11 -15.04
C LYS A 59 7.24 -0.79 -14.79
N ILE A 60 7.88 -0.62 -13.62
CA ILE A 60 8.75 0.52 -13.32
C ILE A 60 9.87 0.58 -14.34
N TYR A 61 10.62 -0.51 -14.53
CA TYR A 61 11.74 -0.58 -15.47
C TYR A 61 11.33 -0.20 -16.90
N ARG A 62 10.24 -0.79 -17.40
CA ARG A 62 9.72 -0.54 -18.75
C ARG A 62 9.17 0.87 -18.99
N ASN A 63 8.91 1.63 -17.94
CA ASN A 63 8.33 2.97 -18.03
C ASN A 63 9.19 4.03 -17.34
N LEU A 64 10.44 3.71 -17.03
CA LEU A 64 11.34 4.61 -16.30
C LEU A 64 11.57 5.92 -17.05
N ASP A 65 11.59 5.85 -18.37
CA ASP A 65 11.67 7.00 -19.30
C ASP A 65 10.48 7.97 -19.20
N LYS A 66 9.34 7.49 -18.66
CA LYS A 66 8.12 8.30 -18.46
C LYS A 66 8.04 8.96 -17.09
N TYR A 67 9.05 8.73 -16.24
CA TYR A 67 9.12 9.43 -14.97
C TYR A 67 9.44 10.90 -15.15
N SER A 68 8.66 11.77 -14.53
CA SER A 68 8.90 13.21 -14.49
C SER A 68 9.31 13.65 -13.09
N PRO A 69 10.40 14.42 -12.93
CA PRO A 69 10.85 14.92 -11.63
C PRO A 69 9.91 15.96 -11.00
N SER A 70 8.82 16.32 -11.68
CA SER A 70 7.75 17.15 -11.10
C SER A 70 7.03 16.47 -9.91
N PHE A 71 7.30 15.19 -9.66
CA PHE A 71 6.78 14.41 -8.54
C PHE A 71 7.91 13.63 -7.86
N GLN A 72 7.73 13.32 -6.58
CA GLN A 72 8.61 12.38 -5.89
C GLN A 72 8.54 11.01 -6.58
N PHE A 73 9.67 10.34 -6.71
CA PHE A 73 9.75 9.02 -7.32
C PHE A 73 8.89 8.00 -6.57
N SER A 74 8.84 8.07 -5.24
CA SER A 74 7.94 7.26 -4.41
C SER A 74 6.47 7.37 -4.82
N THR A 75 5.97 8.58 -5.10
CA THR A 75 4.59 8.80 -5.57
C THR A 75 4.34 8.11 -6.90
N TRP A 76 5.30 8.16 -7.81
CA TRP A 76 5.20 7.51 -9.12
C TRP A 76 5.23 5.99 -9.00
N VAL A 77 6.11 5.44 -8.16
CA VAL A 77 6.19 4.00 -7.83
C VAL A 77 4.88 3.50 -7.23
N ILE A 78 4.34 4.19 -6.21
CA ILE A 78 3.06 3.83 -5.58
C ILE A 78 1.92 3.84 -6.59
N ARG A 79 1.90 4.79 -7.53
CA ARG A 79 0.90 4.83 -8.60
C ARG A 79 0.97 3.59 -9.48
N ILE A 80 2.18 3.12 -9.83
CA ILE A 80 2.34 1.88 -10.61
C ILE A 80 1.88 0.68 -9.78
N ALA A 81 2.28 0.59 -8.53
CA ALA A 81 1.90 -0.50 -7.63
C ALA A 81 0.38 -0.58 -7.46
N THR A 82 -0.28 0.51 -7.11
CA THR A 82 -1.74 0.55 -6.92
C THR A 82 -2.50 0.20 -8.19
N ASN A 83 -2.08 0.72 -9.35
CA ASN A 83 -2.71 0.37 -10.63
C ASN A 83 -2.53 -1.13 -10.95
N THR A 84 -1.35 -1.70 -10.70
CA THR A 84 -1.07 -3.12 -10.93
C THR A 84 -2.01 -4.00 -10.09
N VAL A 85 -2.19 -3.68 -8.81
CA VAL A 85 -3.11 -4.44 -7.94
C VAL A 85 -4.58 -4.25 -8.37
N ILE A 86 -5.00 -3.04 -8.74
CA ILE A 86 -6.37 -2.80 -9.22
C ILE A 86 -6.65 -3.63 -10.49
N ASP A 87 -5.69 -3.67 -11.42
CA ASP A 87 -5.83 -4.47 -12.66
C ASP A 87 -5.87 -5.97 -12.35
N PHE A 88 -5.00 -6.45 -11.45
CA PHE A 88 -5.00 -7.84 -10.98
C PHE A 88 -6.35 -8.24 -10.37
N ARG A 89 -6.87 -7.45 -9.44
CA ARG A 89 -8.17 -7.73 -8.80
C ARG A 89 -9.33 -7.68 -9.79
N ARG A 90 -9.29 -6.76 -10.74
CA ARG A 90 -10.30 -6.71 -11.81
C ARG A 90 -10.27 -7.99 -12.62
N LYS A 91 -9.09 -8.50 -12.98
CA LYS A 91 -8.93 -9.76 -13.71
C LYS A 91 -9.42 -10.95 -12.88
N LYS A 92 -8.92 -11.09 -11.64
CA LYS A 92 -9.30 -12.17 -10.71
C LYS A 92 -10.83 -12.20 -10.49
N ARG A 93 -11.49 -11.03 -10.39
CA ARG A 93 -12.96 -10.95 -10.27
C ARG A 93 -13.68 -11.34 -11.55
N MET A 94 -13.14 -11.05 -12.72
CA MET A 94 -13.71 -11.52 -13.98
C MET A 94 -13.59 -13.04 -14.11
N ASP A 95 -12.47 -13.61 -13.68
CA ASP A 95 -12.24 -15.05 -13.68
C ASP A 95 -13.15 -15.77 -12.65
N MET A 96 -13.44 -15.12 -11.49
CA MET A 96 -14.32 -15.67 -10.44
C MET A 96 -15.82 -15.57 -10.75
N VAL A 97 -16.27 -14.64 -11.60
CA VAL A 97 -17.68 -14.60 -12.05
C VAL A 97 -18.04 -15.84 -12.88
N SER A 98 -17.02 -16.63 -13.27
CA SER A 98 -17.21 -17.95 -13.91
C SER A 98 -17.22 -19.13 -12.90
N MET A 99 -17.04 -18.90 -11.59
CA MET A 99 -17.12 -19.94 -10.53
C MET A 99 -17.66 -19.31 -9.25
N GLU A 100 -18.73 -19.90 -8.74
CA GLU A 100 -19.45 -19.48 -7.52
C GLU A 100 -18.56 -19.54 -6.26
N ASP A 101 -18.77 -18.53 -5.40
CA ASP A 101 -18.55 -18.44 -3.96
C ASP A 101 -17.37 -19.20 -3.32
N LEU A 102 -16.39 -18.43 -2.83
CA LEU A 102 -15.63 -18.79 -1.64
C LEU A 102 -15.23 -17.52 -0.87
N SER A 103 -15.80 -17.41 0.32
CA SER A 103 -15.41 -16.45 1.36
C SER A 103 -14.01 -16.79 1.86
N VAL A 104 -13.09 -15.83 1.86
CA VAL A 104 -11.74 -15.99 2.41
C VAL A 104 -11.73 -15.46 3.84
N GLU A 105 -11.55 -16.34 4.81
CA GLU A 105 -11.27 -16.00 6.20
C GLU A 105 -9.82 -15.49 6.38
N PRO A 106 -9.59 -14.55 7.31
CA PRO A 106 -8.23 -14.03 7.56
C PRO A 106 -7.40 -15.03 8.37
N VAL A 107 -6.27 -15.44 7.82
CA VAL A 107 -5.28 -16.27 8.53
C VAL A 107 -4.41 -15.37 9.41
N GLY A 108 -4.44 -15.63 10.72
CA GLY A 108 -3.56 -15.02 11.69
C GLY A 108 -2.40 -15.95 12.03
N GLU A 109 -1.17 -15.44 12.04
CA GLU A 109 -0.02 -16.18 12.60
C GLU A 109 0.55 -15.49 13.83
N ASN A 110 0.87 -16.35 14.82
CA ASN A 110 1.23 -16.05 16.19
C ASN A 110 2.74 -16.03 16.44
N SER A 111 3.09 -15.32 17.52
CA SER A 111 4.00 -15.73 18.61
C SER A 111 5.27 -14.91 18.81
N PRO A 112 5.91 -14.93 20.00
CA PRO A 112 5.44 -14.80 21.39
C PRO A 112 6.06 -13.62 22.19
N GLU A 113 5.49 -13.42 23.35
CA GLU A 113 5.78 -12.67 24.57
C GLU A 113 7.13 -11.97 24.77
N ASP A 114 7.10 -10.69 24.88
CA ASP A 114 7.56 -9.70 25.88
C ASP A 114 7.58 -8.25 25.34
N ALA A 115 6.58 -7.92 24.57
CA ALA A 115 6.15 -6.56 24.24
C ALA A 115 4.61 -6.54 24.20
N VAL A 116 3.98 -7.25 25.14
CA VAL A 116 2.56 -7.65 25.06
C VAL A 116 1.62 -6.46 24.82
N GLY A 117 1.83 -5.33 25.49
CA GLY A 117 0.96 -4.18 25.30
C GLY A 117 1.13 -3.42 23.97
N ARG A 118 2.35 -3.39 23.41
CA ARG A 118 2.61 -2.73 22.11
C ARG A 118 2.22 -3.63 20.94
N LYS A 119 2.56 -4.92 21.02
CA LYS A 119 2.20 -5.90 19.97
C LYS A 119 0.69 -6.09 19.89
N GLU A 120 0.00 -6.14 21.04
CA GLU A 120 -1.45 -6.27 21.06
C GLU A 120 -2.14 -5.04 20.46
N ARG A 121 -1.72 -3.83 20.83
CA ARG A 121 -2.22 -2.59 20.18
C ARG A 121 -1.92 -2.53 18.69
N GLN A 122 -0.75 -2.99 18.25
CA GLN A 122 -0.43 -3.07 16.83
C GLN A 122 -1.31 -4.09 16.11
N LYS A 123 -1.57 -5.24 16.73
CA LYS A 123 -2.45 -6.29 16.19
C LYS A 123 -3.89 -5.78 16.07
N GLN A 124 -4.41 -5.13 17.13
CA GLN A 124 -5.72 -4.50 17.11
C GLN A 124 -5.84 -3.40 16.05
N LEU A 125 -4.83 -2.52 15.94
CA LEU A 125 -4.80 -1.49 14.91
C LEU A 125 -4.76 -2.10 13.51
N LYS A 126 -3.94 -3.14 13.29
CA LYS A 126 -3.89 -3.86 12.02
C LYS A 126 -5.25 -4.46 11.68
N ALA A 127 -5.86 -5.19 12.61
CA ALA A 127 -7.18 -5.78 12.42
C ALA A 127 -8.25 -4.73 12.11
N ALA A 128 -8.24 -3.59 12.83
CA ALA A 128 -9.17 -2.49 12.57
C ALA A 128 -8.97 -1.84 11.20
N ILE A 129 -7.73 -1.74 10.71
CA ILE A 129 -7.42 -1.25 9.36
C ILE A 129 -7.86 -2.27 8.30
N ASP A 130 -7.60 -3.55 8.53
CA ASP A 130 -7.97 -4.62 7.58
C ASP A 130 -9.49 -4.77 7.45
N ALA A 131 -10.24 -4.47 8.50
CA ALA A 131 -11.70 -4.43 8.51
C ALA A 131 -12.29 -3.23 7.75
N LEU A 132 -11.49 -2.20 7.41
CA LEU A 132 -11.99 -1.08 6.63
C LEU A 132 -12.32 -1.52 5.19
N PRO A 133 -13.45 -1.06 4.62
CA PRO A 133 -13.69 -1.17 3.18
C PRO A 133 -12.50 -0.61 2.38
N GLU A 134 -12.11 -1.29 1.32
CA GLU A 134 -10.91 -0.97 0.52
C GLU A 134 -10.86 0.50 0.08
N MET A 135 -12.01 1.05 -0.31
CA MET A 135 -12.10 2.44 -0.74
C MET A 135 -11.69 3.46 0.33
N TYR A 136 -11.72 3.09 1.61
CA TYR A 136 -11.26 3.92 2.73
C TYR A 136 -9.88 3.50 3.21
N ARG A 137 -9.62 2.20 3.25
CA ARG A 137 -8.35 1.61 3.73
C ARG A 137 -7.16 2.16 2.98
N LEU A 138 -7.18 2.10 1.64
CA LEU A 138 -6.04 2.51 0.83
C LEU A 138 -5.67 3.99 0.99
N PRO A 139 -6.60 4.98 0.90
CA PRO A 139 -6.26 6.37 1.19
C PRO A 139 -5.73 6.62 2.59
N ILE A 140 -6.23 5.88 3.60
CA ILE A 140 -5.73 5.96 4.99
C ILE A 140 -4.27 5.49 5.07
N LEU A 141 -3.94 4.35 4.47
CA LEU A 141 -2.59 3.80 4.47
C LEU A 141 -1.61 4.74 3.75
N LEU A 142 -1.96 5.22 2.56
CA LEU A 142 -1.12 6.15 1.80
C LEU A 142 -0.86 7.46 2.54
N TYR A 143 -1.86 7.99 3.24
CA TYR A 143 -1.70 9.22 4.00
C TYR A 143 -0.87 9.03 5.29
N HIS A 144 -1.22 8.00 6.10
CA HIS A 144 -0.66 7.86 7.46
C HIS A 144 0.65 7.07 7.51
N LEU A 145 0.86 6.11 6.62
CA LEU A 145 2.06 5.26 6.64
C LEU A 145 3.08 5.69 5.59
N GLU A 146 2.62 6.12 4.42
CA GLU A 146 3.52 6.54 3.34
C GLU A 146 3.72 8.06 3.29
N GLY A 147 3.05 8.83 4.18
CA GLY A 147 3.22 10.28 4.29
C GLY A 147 2.76 11.08 3.07
N MET A 148 1.95 10.47 2.17
CA MET A 148 1.51 11.14 0.95
C MET A 148 0.52 12.26 1.23
N SER A 149 0.66 13.39 0.54
CA SER A 149 -0.33 14.46 0.55
C SER A 149 -1.63 14.05 -0.14
N TYR A 150 -2.72 14.73 0.14
CA TYR A 150 -4.01 14.47 -0.52
C TYR A 150 -3.94 14.63 -2.04
N GLN A 151 -3.12 15.57 -2.54
CA GLN A 151 -2.90 15.77 -3.97
C GLN A 151 -2.18 14.57 -4.60
N GLU A 152 -1.15 14.04 -3.95
CA GLU A 152 -0.42 12.87 -4.41
C GLU A 152 -1.31 11.63 -4.42
N ILE A 153 -2.12 11.41 -3.36
CA ILE A 153 -3.11 10.32 -3.29
C ILE A 153 -4.14 10.48 -4.42
N SER A 154 -4.63 11.69 -4.68
CA SER A 154 -5.56 11.98 -5.78
C SER A 154 -4.98 11.56 -7.13
N LYS A 155 -3.71 11.87 -7.38
CA LYS A 155 -3.00 11.50 -8.62
C LYS A 155 -2.72 10.00 -8.68
N ALA A 156 -2.25 9.40 -7.58
CA ALA A 156 -1.93 7.97 -7.51
C ALA A 156 -3.18 7.11 -7.76
N LEU A 157 -4.29 7.43 -7.10
CA LEU A 157 -5.55 6.66 -7.20
C LEU A 157 -6.44 7.11 -8.37
N LYS A 158 -6.07 8.16 -9.12
CA LYS A 158 -6.88 8.75 -10.21
C LYS A 158 -8.31 9.10 -9.78
N ILE A 159 -8.45 9.67 -8.58
CA ILE A 159 -9.74 10.13 -8.05
C ILE A 159 -9.68 11.61 -7.68
N PRO A 160 -10.78 12.37 -7.77
CA PRO A 160 -10.82 13.76 -7.39
C PRO A 160 -10.35 14.02 -5.96
N LEU A 161 -9.67 15.12 -5.71
CA LEU A 161 -9.18 15.53 -4.40
C LEU A 161 -10.28 15.56 -3.32
N SER A 162 -11.49 15.98 -3.70
CA SER A 162 -12.66 15.98 -2.83
C SER A 162 -13.03 14.57 -2.36
N LYS A 163 -12.93 13.58 -3.26
CA LYS A 163 -13.13 12.16 -2.90
C LYS A 163 -12.05 11.64 -1.98
N VAL A 164 -10.77 12.04 -2.15
CA VAL A 164 -9.69 11.68 -1.23
C VAL A 164 -9.98 12.19 0.17
N LYS A 165 -10.29 13.50 0.30
CA LYS A 165 -10.65 14.13 1.59
C LYS A 165 -11.80 13.39 2.29
N ASN A 166 -12.86 13.11 1.54
CA ASN A 166 -14.03 12.41 2.07
C ASN A 166 -13.70 10.97 2.51
N ARG A 167 -12.94 10.24 1.69
CA ARG A 167 -12.55 8.85 1.99
C ARG A 167 -11.66 8.77 3.24
N ILE A 168 -10.69 9.67 3.40
CA ILE A 168 -9.84 9.73 4.60
C ILE A 168 -10.68 10.11 5.82
N PHE A 169 -11.56 11.08 5.71
CA PHE A 169 -12.45 11.48 6.81
C PHE A 169 -13.35 10.32 7.28
N ARG A 170 -14.06 9.67 6.35
CA ARG A 170 -14.93 8.53 6.67
C ARG A 170 -14.13 7.32 7.15
N GLY A 171 -12.98 7.05 6.54
CA GLY A 171 -12.10 5.97 6.98
C GLY A 171 -11.61 6.14 8.42
N ARG A 172 -11.24 7.37 8.81
CA ARG A 172 -10.87 7.68 10.22
C ARG A 172 -12.03 7.47 11.18
N LYS A 173 -13.25 7.84 10.78
CA LYS A 173 -14.46 7.63 11.60
C LYS A 173 -14.68 6.13 11.82
N LEU A 174 -14.71 5.34 10.75
CA LEU A 174 -14.86 3.88 10.85
C LEU A 174 -13.73 3.21 11.64
N LEU A 175 -12.48 3.67 11.46
CA LEU A 175 -11.34 3.15 12.22
C LEU A 175 -11.51 3.42 13.73
N ARG A 176 -12.00 4.59 14.10
CA ARG A 176 -12.31 4.91 15.50
C ARG A 176 -13.42 4.00 16.06
N GLU A 177 -14.48 3.80 15.30
CA GLU A 177 -15.58 2.90 15.66
C GLU A 177 -15.08 1.46 15.85
N ASN A 178 -14.24 0.95 14.93
CA ASN A 178 -13.65 -0.38 15.04
C ASN A 178 -12.70 -0.54 16.25
N LEU A 179 -11.98 0.53 16.66
CA LEU A 179 -11.03 0.47 17.76
C LEU A 179 -11.69 0.71 19.15
N PHE A 180 -12.74 1.51 19.22
CA PHE A 180 -13.30 1.99 20.47
C PHE A 180 -14.80 1.71 20.62
N GLY A 181 -15.52 1.34 19.56
CA GLY A 181 -16.96 1.08 19.59
C GLY A 181 -17.38 -0.13 20.44
N GLY A 182 -16.44 -1.01 20.80
CA GLY A 182 -16.71 -2.10 21.73
C GLY A 182 -16.67 -1.72 23.22
N GLN A 183 -16.23 -0.49 23.57
CA GLN A 183 -16.09 -0.05 24.97
C GLN A 183 -17.24 0.83 25.46
N GLU A 184 -18.13 1.28 24.60
CA GLU A 184 -19.30 2.10 25.00
C GLU A 184 -20.53 1.27 25.39
N GLY A 185 -20.50 -0.06 25.17
CA GLY A 185 -21.60 -0.96 25.52
C GLY A 185 -21.71 -1.38 27.01
N GLU A 186 -20.66 -1.17 27.82
CA GLU A 186 -20.64 -1.65 29.23
C GLU A 186 -20.88 -0.56 30.27
N LYS A 187 -21.21 0.67 29.90
CA LYS A 187 -21.42 1.77 30.89
C LYS A 187 -22.85 2.23 31.04
N ASN A 188 -23.84 1.53 30.55
CA ASN A 188 -25.25 1.93 30.69
C ASN A 188 -26.17 0.87 31.33
N ASP A 189 -25.65 0.02 32.20
CA ASP A 189 -26.46 -0.79 33.09
C ASP A 189 -25.90 -0.73 34.54
N LEU A 190 -26.11 0.38 35.20
CA LEU A 190 -26.16 0.48 36.70
C LEU A 190 -26.99 1.70 37.06
#